data_3a9522b02b5293474cca9daf7a45abb7
#
_entry.id   3a9522b02b5293474cca9daf7a45abb7
#
_cell.length_a   1.000
_cell.length_b   1.000
_cell.length_c   1.000
_cell.angle_alpha   90.00
_cell.angle_beta   90.00
_cell.angle_gamma   90.00
#
_symmetry.space_group_name_H-M   'P 1'
#
loop_
_entity.id
_entity.type
_entity.pdbx_description
1 polymer ?
#
loop_
_entity_poly.entity_id
_entity_poly.type
_entity_poly.pdbx_seq_one_letter_code
_entity_poly.pdbx_strand_id
1 'polypeptide(L)'
;MELDLETFGGFKEVGGCHYRTDHDLAGHQKGSGEKLEVTVDEKKILPHVLELSFGIDRNIWALLDIFFRIEKERELFTLPATVAPIQVAVFPLVNKDKLPEKAEEVYSLLKEHFKTVADSKGSIGKMYRRMEEIGTPSMITIDYDSLKQHDVTVRDRDTMQQVRVKIKDLVEHLQKRFK
;
A
#
# COMPACT_ATOMS: atom_id res chain seq x y z
N MET A 1 -18.34 19.59 4.05
CA MET A 1 -18.47 18.14 4.32
C MET A 1 -17.12 17.67 4.84
N GLU A 2 -17.11 17.10 5.99
CA GLU A 2 -15.92 16.50 6.62
C GLU A 2 -16.05 14.98 6.56
N LEU A 3 -14.92 14.30 6.43
CA LEU A 3 -14.82 12.85 6.49
C LEU A 3 -14.13 12.48 7.78
N ASP A 4 -14.88 11.88 8.70
CA ASP A 4 -14.39 11.43 10.00
C ASP A 4 -14.28 9.91 10.03
N LEU A 5 -13.20 9.40 10.58
CA LEU A 5 -13.05 7.99 10.87
C LEU A 5 -13.02 7.76 12.39
N GLU A 6 -13.72 6.73 12.84
CA GLU A 6 -13.62 6.24 14.20
C GLU A 6 -12.32 5.43 14.33
N THR A 7 -11.46 5.89 15.21
CA THR A 7 -10.16 5.32 15.50
C THR A 7 -10.04 5.04 16.99
N PHE A 8 -8.94 4.51 17.45
CA PHE A 8 -8.64 4.31 18.86
C PHE A 8 -8.83 5.58 19.73
N GLY A 9 -8.61 6.76 19.16
CA GLY A 9 -8.82 8.06 19.83
C GLY A 9 -10.20 8.67 19.61
N GLY A 10 -11.20 7.91 19.16
CA GLY A 10 -12.53 8.38 18.76
C GLY A 10 -12.55 8.95 17.34
N PHE A 11 -13.65 9.64 16.97
CA PHE A 11 -13.78 10.24 15.63
C PHE A 11 -12.73 11.31 15.39
N LYS A 12 -12.05 11.20 14.26
CA LYS A 12 -11.04 12.16 13.78
C LYS A 12 -11.27 12.47 12.32
N GLU A 13 -11.27 13.76 11.99
CA GLU A 13 -11.30 14.22 10.62
C GLU A 13 -10.07 13.74 9.84
N VAL A 14 -10.28 13.08 8.72
CA VAL A 14 -9.21 12.57 7.83
C VAL A 14 -9.21 13.25 6.48
N GLY A 15 -10.29 13.95 6.14
CA GLY A 15 -10.42 14.75 4.93
C GLY A 15 -11.57 15.74 4.99
N GLY A 16 -11.49 16.79 4.20
CA GLY A 16 -12.50 17.82 4.08
C GLY A 16 -12.82 18.16 2.63
N CYS A 17 -14.07 18.51 2.38
CA CYS A 17 -14.53 19.08 1.12
C CYS A 17 -15.37 20.33 1.45
N HIS A 18 -14.81 21.52 1.21
CA HIS A 18 -15.38 22.78 1.64
C HIS A 18 -15.63 23.70 0.45
N TYR A 19 -16.88 24.13 0.29
CA TYR A 19 -17.21 25.22 -0.61
C TYR A 19 -17.08 26.55 0.15
N ARG A 20 -16.01 27.28 -0.12
CA ARG A 20 -15.59 28.47 0.63
C ARG A 20 -16.10 29.78 0.03
N THR A 21 -16.85 29.68 -1.05
CA THR A 21 -17.29 30.84 -1.81
C THR A 21 -16.12 31.74 -2.27
N ASP A 22 -16.26 33.01 -2.31
CA ASP A 22 -15.21 34.01 -2.59
C ASP A 22 -14.48 34.49 -1.32
N HIS A 23 -14.82 33.95 -0.14
CA HIS A 23 -14.36 34.45 1.16
C HIS A 23 -12.82 34.57 1.24
N ASP A 24 -12.12 33.54 0.83
CA ASP A 24 -10.64 33.52 0.95
C ASP A 24 -10.00 34.49 -0.03
N LEU A 25 -10.45 34.50 -1.29
CA LEU A 25 -9.88 35.38 -2.32
C LEU A 25 -10.23 36.84 -2.03
N ALA A 26 -11.42 37.16 -1.51
CA ALA A 26 -11.78 38.52 -1.06
C ALA A 26 -10.87 38.96 0.09
N GLY A 27 -10.62 38.08 1.06
CA GLY A 27 -9.70 38.33 2.17
C GLY A 27 -8.25 38.56 1.70
N HIS A 28 -7.75 37.73 0.81
CA HIS A 28 -6.40 37.86 0.24
C HIS A 28 -6.27 39.14 -0.61
N GLN A 29 -7.25 39.43 -1.48
CA GLN A 29 -7.26 40.68 -2.27
C GLN A 29 -7.21 41.92 -1.37
N LYS A 30 -8.00 41.94 -0.30
CA LYS A 30 -8.00 43.03 0.68
C LYS A 30 -6.68 43.19 1.41
N GLY A 31 -6.07 42.04 1.81
CA GLY A 31 -4.81 42.04 2.59
C GLY A 31 -3.59 42.38 1.77
N SER A 32 -3.49 41.87 0.54
CA SER A 32 -2.35 42.10 -0.36
C SER A 32 -2.42 43.38 -1.19
N GLY A 33 -3.65 43.90 -1.45
CA GLY A 33 -3.89 44.96 -2.43
C GLY A 33 -3.85 44.48 -3.89
N GLU A 34 -3.59 43.17 -4.14
CA GLU A 34 -3.55 42.59 -5.47
C GLU A 34 -4.97 42.22 -5.94
N LYS A 35 -5.23 42.39 -7.26
CA LYS A 35 -6.52 41.99 -7.86
C LYS A 35 -6.52 40.52 -8.17
N LEU A 36 -7.42 39.76 -7.55
CA LEU A 36 -7.61 38.32 -7.75
C LEU A 36 -8.83 38.00 -8.63
N GLU A 37 -9.39 39.01 -9.27
CA GLU A 37 -10.50 38.85 -10.22
C GLU A 37 -10.03 38.20 -11.52
N VAL A 38 -10.87 37.36 -12.11
CA VAL A 38 -10.73 36.80 -13.45
C VAL A 38 -11.82 37.29 -14.38
N THR A 39 -11.56 37.34 -15.68
CA THR A 39 -12.56 37.70 -16.68
C THR A 39 -13.14 36.44 -17.31
N VAL A 40 -14.44 36.24 -17.16
CA VAL A 40 -15.20 35.16 -17.79
C VAL A 40 -16.37 35.79 -18.53
N ASP A 41 -16.52 35.52 -19.83
CA ASP A 41 -17.53 36.06 -20.70
C ASP A 41 -17.64 37.62 -20.57
N GLU A 42 -16.49 38.29 -20.69
CA GLU A 42 -16.32 39.75 -20.59
C GLU A 42 -16.68 40.36 -19.22
N LYS A 43 -17.02 39.53 -18.22
CA LYS A 43 -17.34 39.96 -16.86
C LYS A 43 -16.21 39.65 -15.90
N LYS A 44 -15.87 40.62 -15.05
CA LYS A 44 -14.95 40.40 -13.95
C LYS A 44 -15.68 39.74 -12.80
N ILE A 45 -15.15 38.62 -12.37
CA ILE A 45 -15.66 37.87 -11.21
C ILE A 45 -14.54 37.56 -10.26
N LEU A 46 -14.81 37.55 -8.97
CA LEU A 46 -13.94 36.95 -7.97
C LEU A 46 -14.28 35.45 -7.88
N PRO A 47 -13.38 34.56 -8.20
CA PRO A 47 -13.68 33.11 -8.23
C PRO A 47 -14.08 32.59 -6.85
N HIS A 48 -14.91 31.55 -6.84
CA HIS A 48 -15.19 30.79 -5.64
C HIS A 48 -14.16 29.66 -5.49
N VAL A 49 -13.84 29.30 -4.25
CA VAL A 49 -12.90 28.23 -3.91
C VAL A 49 -13.65 26.98 -3.50
N LEU A 50 -13.33 25.87 -4.14
CA LEU A 50 -13.65 24.54 -3.67
C LEU A 50 -12.35 23.92 -3.12
N GLU A 51 -12.31 23.69 -1.82
CA GLU A 51 -11.17 23.10 -1.13
C GLU A 51 -11.39 21.60 -0.93
N LEU A 52 -10.40 20.80 -1.34
CA LEU A 52 -10.29 19.39 -1.00
C LEU A 52 -9.00 19.22 -0.18
N SER A 53 -9.12 18.81 1.07
CA SER A 53 -8.00 18.67 1.98
C SER A 53 -7.94 17.29 2.60
N PHE A 54 -6.74 16.71 2.67
CA PHE A 54 -6.47 15.41 3.28
C PHE A 54 -5.17 15.48 4.09
N GLY A 55 -5.27 15.22 5.38
CA GLY A 55 -4.10 15.17 6.27
C GLY A 55 -3.32 13.87 6.07
N ILE A 56 -2.13 13.92 5.47
CA ILE A 56 -1.31 12.74 5.14
C ILE A 56 -1.04 11.90 6.39
N ASP A 57 -0.45 12.50 7.42
CA ASP A 57 -0.07 11.79 8.65
C ASP A 57 -1.29 11.20 9.37
N ARG A 58 -2.41 11.93 9.37
CA ARG A 58 -3.65 11.46 9.98
C ARG A 58 -4.25 10.27 9.24
N ASN A 59 -4.18 10.27 7.90
CA ASN A 59 -4.61 9.13 7.09
C ASN A 59 -3.69 7.92 7.27
N ILE A 60 -2.36 8.11 7.34
CA ILE A 60 -1.42 7.02 7.63
C ILE A 60 -1.72 6.42 9.01
N TRP A 61 -1.88 7.26 10.04
CA TRP A 61 -2.22 6.80 11.38
C TRP A 61 -3.53 6.01 11.40
N ALA A 62 -4.57 6.51 10.72
CA ALA A 62 -5.85 5.83 10.63
C ALA A 62 -5.73 4.47 9.93
N LEU A 63 -4.94 4.35 8.86
CA LEU A 63 -4.68 3.08 8.19
C LEU A 63 -3.99 2.08 9.14
N LEU A 64 -2.98 2.53 9.89
CA LEU A 64 -2.30 1.66 10.85
C LEU A 64 -3.24 1.19 11.96
N ASP A 65 -4.06 2.08 12.51
CA ASP A 65 -5.04 1.76 13.56
C ASP A 65 -6.12 0.76 13.06
N ILE A 66 -6.68 1.02 11.86
CA ILE A 66 -7.76 0.21 11.30
C ILE A 66 -7.28 -1.19 10.91
N PHE A 67 -6.06 -1.32 10.39
CA PHE A 67 -5.57 -2.57 9.83
C PHE A 67 -4.63 -3.36 10.76
N PHE A 68 -4.26 -2.83 11.91
CA PHE A 68 -3.52 -3.58 12.92
C PHE A 68 -4.37 -4.72 13.51
N ARG A 69 -3.78 -5.89 13.63
CA ARG A 69 -4.42 -7.08 14.23
C ARG A 69 -3.45 -7.81 15.15
N ILE A 70 -3.98 -8.28 16.26
CA ILE A 70 -3.30 -9.22 17.15
C ILE A 70 -4.06 -10.55 17.07
N GLU A 71 -3.38 -11.57 16.60
CA GLU A 71 -3.85 -12.94 16.59
C GLU A 71 -3.07 -13.75 17.63
N LYS A 72 -3.49 -14.99 17.91
CA LYS A 72 -2.91 -15.81 19.02
C LYS A 72 -1.39 -15.89 19.01
N GLU A 73 -0.76 -15.94 17.83
CA GLU A 73 0.68 -16.18 17.67
C GLU A 73 1.37 -15.12 16.81
N ARG A 74 0.64 -14.10 16.31
CA ARG A 74 1.20 -13.08 15.42
C ARG A 74 0.53 -11.71 15.58
N GLU A 75 1.34 -10.69 15.39
CA GLU A 75 0.92 -9.33 15.18
C GLU A 75 1.14 -9.00 13.72
N LEU A 76 0.16 -8.39 13.07
CA LEU A 76 0.23 -8.10 11.65
C LEU A 76 -0.60 -6.88 11.27
N PHE A 77 -0.26 -6.30 10.12
CA PHE A 77 -1.11 -5.34 9.44
C PHE A 77 -1.86 -6.00 8.28
N THR A 78 -3.19 -5.94 8.29
CA THR A 78 -4.05 -6.48 7.22
C THR A 78 -4.28 -5.45 6.10
N LEU A 79 -3.25 -4.64 5.78
CA LEU A 79 -3.32 -3.61 4.75
C LEU A 79 -3.77 -4.18 3.40
N PRO A 80 -4.74 -3.54 2.70
CA PRO A 80 -5.04 -3.85 1.31
C PRO A 80 -3.79 -3.73 0.43
N ALA A 81 -3.69 -4.56 -0.61
CA ALA A 81 -2.53 -4.57 -1.50
C ALA A 81 -2.24 -3.20 -2.13
N THR A 82 -3.28 -2.38 -2.37
CA THR A 82 -3.16 -1.03 -2.95
C THR A 82 -2.40 -0.05 -2.08
N VAL A 83 -2.49 -0.18 -0.75
CA VAL A 83 -1.83 0.72 0.22
C VAL A 83 -0.67 0.05 0.96
N ALA A 84 -0.48 -1.26 0.78
CA ALA A 84 0.65 -1.96 1.37
C ALA A 84 1.99 -1.35 0.89
N PRO A 85 2.94 -1.08 1.79
CA PRO A 85 4.26 -0.54 1.44
C PRO A 85 5.06 -1.53 0.59
N ILE A 86 4.92 -2.83 0.88
CA ILE A 86 5.44 -3.95 0.09
C ILE A 86 4.26 -4.85 -0.28
N GLN A 87 4.07 -5.12 -1.57
CA GLN A 87 2.98 -5.96 -2.06
C GLN A 87 3.37 -7.44 -2.12
N VAL A 88 4.62 -7.70 -2.45
CA VAL A 88 5.14 -9.06 -2.62
C VAL A 88 6.51 -9.18 -1.96
N ALA A 89 6.73 -10.27 -1.22
CA ALA A 89 8.06 -10.62 -0.73
C ALA A 89 8.51 -11.96 -1.33
N VAL A 90 9.80 -12.08 -1.64
CA VAL A 90 10.38 -13.28 -2.24
C VAL A 90 11.49 -13.81 -1.33
N PHE A 91 11.44 -15.10 -1.03
CA PHE A 91 12.37 -15.78 -0.14
C PHE A 91 12.95 -17.06 -0.76
N PRO A 92 14.25 -17.31 -0.66
CA PRO A 92 14.74 -18.68 -0.77
C PRO A 92 14.41 -19.45 0.52
N LEU A 93 13.99 -20.70 0.40
CA LEU A 93 13.73 -21.55 1.58
C LEU A 93 14.97 -21.67 2.48
N VAL A 94 16.13 -21.77 1.86
CA VAL A 94 17.47 -21.74 2.49
C VAL A 94 18.48 -21.05 1.57
N ASN A 95 19.56 -20.50 2.16
CA ASN A 95 20.59 -19.76 1.41
C ASN A 95 21.66 -20.69 0.83
N LYS A 96 21.27 -21.67 0.02
CA LYS A 96 22.19 -22.61 -0.65
C LYS A 96 21.54 -23.25 -1.89
N ASP A 97 22.33 -24.00 -2.64
CA ASP A 97 21.88 -24.89 -3.71
C ASP A 97 21.09 -24.18 -4.83
N LYS A 98 21.53 -23.00 -5.27
CA LYS A 98 20.88 -22.16 -6.32
C LYS A 98 19.50 -21.62 -5.97
N LEU A 99 19.02 -21.77 -4.74
CA LEU A 99 17.74 -21.19 -4.32
C LEU A 99 17.81 -19.66 -4.23
N PRO A 100 18.90 -19.04 -3.71
CA PRO A 100 19.04 -17.58 -3.72
C PRO A 100 19.06 -16.98 -5.13
N GLU A 101 19.77 -17.60 -6.08
CA GLU A 101 19.84 -17.14 -7.46
C GLU A 101 18.46 -17.21 -8.13
N LYS A 102 17.72 -18.29 -7.88
CA LYS A 102 16.35 -18.44 -8.38
C LYS A 102 15.38 -17.45 -7.72
N ALA A 103 15.55 -17.14 -6.45
CA ALA A 103 14.79 -16.12 -5.74
C ALA A 103 15.05 -14.72 -6.35
N GLU A 104 16.29 -14.39 -6.68
CA GLU A 104 16.66 -13.15 -7.34
C GLU A 104 16.06 -13.02 -8.75
N GLU A 105 16.03 -14.13 -9.51
CA GLU A 105 15.34 -14.18 -10.82
C GLU A 105 13.85 -13.84 -10.69
N VAL A 106 13.16 -14.48 -9.73
CA VAL A 106 11.74 -14.24 -9.48
C VAL A 106 11.50 -12.83 -8.92
N TYR A 107 12.35 -12.35 -8.03
CA TYR A 107 12.30 -10.97 -7.55
C TYR A 107 12.44 -9.97 -8.69
N SER A 108 13.42 -10.18 -9.58
CA SER A 108 13.66 -9.31 -10.73
C SER A 108 12.48 -9.26 -11.70
N LEU A 109 11.78 -10.37 -11.91
CA LEU A 109 10.53 -10.43 -12.66
C LEU A 109 9.42 -9.60 -11.98
N LEU A 110 9.25 -9.78 -10.67
CA LEU A 110 8.10 -9.20 -9.96
C LEU A 110 8.24 -7.71 -9.65
N LYS A 111 9.46 -7.21 -9.44
CA LYS A 111 9.70 -5.79 -9.14
C LYS A 111 9.31 -4.84 -10.29
N GLU A 112 9.18 -5.35 -11.52
CA GLU A 112 8.70 -4.58 -12.66
C GLU A 112 7.18 -4.33 -12.60
N HIS A 113 6.44 -5.12 -11.81
CA HIS A 113 4.99 -5.10 -11.74
C HIS A 113 4.43 -4.73 -10.37
N PHE A 114 5.20 -4.94 -9.30
CA PHE A 114 4.76 -4.80 -7.90
C PHE A 114 5.84 -4.15 -7.05
N LYS A 115 5.42 -3.55 -5.93
CA LYS A 115 6.33 -3.15 -4.85
C LYS A 115 6.85 -4.42 -4.17
N THR A 116 8.04 -4.86 -4.58
CA THR A 116 8.59 -6.17 -4.21
C THR A 116 9.86 -6.03 -3.37
N VAL A 117 10.07 -6.93 -2.43
CA VAL A 117 11.29 -7.07 -1.64
C VAL A 117 11.78 -8.52 -1.71
N ALA A 118 13.10 -8.71 -1.74
CA ALA A 118 13.74 -9.99 -1.49
C ALA A 118 14.34 -10.01 -0.09
N ASP A 119 14.13 -11.10 0.66
CA ASP A 119 14.74 -11.30 1.98
C ASP A 119 15.26 -12.73 2.08
N SER A 120 16.42 -12.90 2.73
CA SER A 120 17.07 -14.19 2.92
C SER A 120 17.65 -14.34 4.33
N LYS A 121 17.28 -13.44 5.26
CA LYS A 121 17.86 -13.42 6.61
C LYS A 121 17.04 -14.25 7.61
N GLY A 122 17.63 -15.31 8.11
CA GLY A 122 17.07 -16.16 9.14
C GLY A 122 16.25 -17.32 8.58
N SER A 123 15.37 -17.92 9.39
CA SER A 123 14.48 -19.00 8.96
C SER A 123 13.29 -18.48 8.20
N ILE A 124 12.69 -19.34 7.37
CA ILE A 124 11.49 -19.00 6.57
C ILE A 124 10.35 -18.46 7.44
N GLY A 125 10.14 -19.03 8.63
CA GLY A 125 9.11 -18.54 9.55
C GLY A 125 9.37 -17.10 10.05
N LYS A 126 10.64 -16.73 10.28
CA LYS A 126 11.02 -15.36 10.65
C LYS A 126 10.85 -14.39 9.48
N MET A 127 11.12 -14.82 8.25
CA MET A 127 10.90 -14.01 7.06
C MET A 127 9.41 -13.75 6.84
N TYR A 128 8.56 -14.76 6.98
CA TYR A 128 7.10 -14.58 6.93
C TYR A 128 6.63 -13.58 7.99
N ARG A 129 7.04 -13.74 9.24
CA ARG A 129 6.61 -12.85 10.34
C ARG A 129 6.96 -11.39 10.07
N ARG A 130 8.19 -11.09 9.68
CA ARG A 130 8.59 -9.72 9.32
C ARG A 130 7.71 -9.09 8.25
N MET A 131 7.30 -9.87 7.26
CA MET A 131 6.46 -9.38 6.17
C MET A 131 5.00 -9.23 6.59
N GLU A 132 4.49 -10.12 7.45
CA GLU A 132 3.18 -10.01 8.06
C GLU A 132 3.09 -8.75 8.95
N GLU A 133 4.13 -8.46 9.73
CA GLU A 133 4.24 -7.27 10.58
C GLU A 133 4.19 -5.95 9.79
N ILE A 134 4.73 -5.90 8.59
CA ILE A 134 4.67 -4.70 7.72
C ILE A 134 3.48 -4.71 6.75
N GLY A 135 2.64 -5.74 6.80
CA GLY A 135 1.40 -5.80 6.03
C GLY A 135 1.54 -6.29 4.59
N THR A 136 2.59 -7.05 4.26
CA THR A 136 2.78 -7.62 2.92
C THR A 136 1.74 -8.70 2.62
N PRO A 137 0.87 -8.54 1.60
CA PRO A 137 -0.25 -9.45 1.36
C PRO A 137 0.14 -10.78 0.72
N SER A 138 1.24 -10.87 -0.01
CA SER A 138 1.69 -12.09 -0.69
C SER A 138 3.17 -12.35 -0.47
N MET A 139 3.49 -13.59 -0.10
CA MET A 139 4.86 -14.02 0.15
C MET A 139 5.18 -15.25 -0.70
N ILE A 140 6.30 -15.21 -1.40
CA ILE A 140 6.72 -16.21 -2.37
C ILE A 140 7.95 -16.94 -1.83
N THR A 141 7.87 -18.26 -1.77
CA THR A 141 8.99 -19.10 -1.36
C THR A 141 9.50 -19.93 -2.53
N ILE A 142 10.81 -19.87 -2.72
CA ILE A 142 11.55 -20.68 -3.67
C ILE A 142 12.14 -21.86 -2.93
N ASP A 143 11.73 -23.06 -3.29
CA ASP A 143 12.16 -24.32 -2.69
C ASP A 143 12.82 -25.26 -3.74
N TYR A 144 13.20 -26.46 -3.35
CA TYR A 144 13.87 -27.42 -4.24
C TYR A 144 12.97 -27.90 -5.39
N ASP A 145 11.64 -27.92 -5.20
CA ASP A 145 10.71 -28.25 -6.27
C ASP A 145 10.61 -27.11 -7.28
N SER A 146 10.78 -25.88 -6.83
CA SER A 146 10.83 -24.70 -7.70
C SER A 146 11.94 -24.79 -8.77
N LEU A 147 13.08 -25.38 -8.40
CA LEU A 147 14.19 -25.57 -9.35
C LEU A 147 13.86 -26.61 -10.44
N LYS A 148 13.04 -27.62 -10.10
CA LYS A 148 12.69 -28.73 -10.99
C LYS A 148 11.46 -28.43 -11.83
N GLN A 149 10.45 -27.82 -11.22
CA GLN A 149 9.11 -27.68 -11.79
C GLN A 149 8.84 -26.28 -12.35
N HIS A 150 9.76 -25.33 -12.20
CA HIS A 150 9.59 -23.93 -12.58
C HIS A 150 8.30 -23.31 -12.01
N ASP A 151 8.04 -23.58 -10.75
CA ASP A 151 6.93 -23.00 -9.99
C ASP A 151 7.41 -22.52 -8.61
N VAL A 152 6.54 -21.83 -7.90
CA VAL A 152 6.85 -21.24 -6.60
C VAL A 152 5.68 -21.48 -5.65
N THR A 153 5.95 -21.44 -4.35
CA THR A 153 4.88 -21.41 -3.35
C THR A 153 4.49 -19.96 -3.08
N VAL A 154 3.22 -19.63 -3.29
CA VAL A 154 2.62 -18.34 -2.95
C VAL A 154 1.82 -18.52 -1.66
N ARG A 155 2.23 -17.79 -0.60
CA ARG A 155 1.54 -17.76 0.70
C ARG A 155 0.70 -16.49 0.81
N ASP A 156 -0.52 -16.67 1.23
CA ASP A 156 -1.45 -15.61 1.60
C ASP A 156 -1.22 -15.17 3.06
N ARG A 157 -1.08 -13.86 3.31
CA ARG A 157 -0.90 -13.29 4.64
C ARG A 157 -2.09 -13.58 5.55
N ASP A 158 -3.32 -13.36 5.07
CA ASP A 158 -4.51 -13.37 5.91
C ASP A 158 -4.94 -14.79 6.28
N THR A 159 -4.96 -15.69 5.30
CA THR A 159 -5.39 -17.08 5.49
C THR A 159 -4.26 -18.05 5.83
N MET A 160 -2.99 -17.63 5.63
CA MET A 160 -1.79 -18.47 5.70
C MET A 160 -1.78 -19.64 4.69
N GLN A 161 -2.78 -19.73 3.83
CA GLN A 161 -2.83 -20.77 2.79
C GLN A 161 -1.69 -20.60 1.79
N GLN A 162 -1.22 -21.73 1.29
CA GLN A 162 -0.13 -21.80 0.32
C GLN A 162 -0.60 -22.54 -0.93
N VAL A 163 -0.29 -21.97 -2.08
CA VAL A 163 -0.61 -22.56 -3.38
C VAL A 163 0.64 -22.58 -4.26
N ARG A 164 0.74 -23.61 -5.11
CA ARG A 164 1.82 -23.70 -6.12
C ARG A 164 1.39 -22.96 -7.38
N VAL A 165 2.22 -22.06 -7.88
CA VAL A 165 1.97 -21.26 -9.08
C VAL A 165 3.18 -21.33 -10.00
N LYS A 166 2.98 -21.57 -11.29
CA LYS A 166 4.06 -21.56 -12.28
C LYS A 166 4.62 -20.14 -12.41
N ILE A 167 5.94 -20.00 -12.53
CA ILE A 167 6.60 -18.69 -12.62
C ILE A 167 6.05 -17.86 -13.78
N LYS A 168 5.75 -18.49 -14.91
CA LYS A 168 5.17 -17.81 -16.09
C LYS A 168 3.80 -17.21 -15.85
N ASP A 169 3.01 -17.75 -14.91
CA ASP A 169 1.64 -17.35 -14.61
C ASP A 169 1.57 -16.46 -13.34
N LEU A 170 2.72 -16.24 -12.69
CA LEU A 170 2.80 -15.62 -11.37
C LEU A 170 2.35 -14.15 -11.36
N VAL A 171 2.73 -13.37 -12.36
CA VAL A 171 2.33 -11.97 -12.48
C VAL A 171 0.82 -11.86 -12.62
N GLU A 172 0.21 -12.64 -13.51
CA GLU A 172 -1.24 -12.65 -13.71
C GLU A 172 -1.98 -13.11 -12.45
N HIS A 173 -1.47 -14.14 -11.77
CA HIS A 173 -2.03 -14.66 -10.52
C HIS A 173 -2.08 -13.55 -9.44
N LEU A 174 -0.98 -12.81 -9.25
CA LEU A 174 -0.91 -11.73 -8.27
C LEU A 174 -1.75 -10.51 -8.67
N GLN A 175 -1.80 -10.16 -9.96
CA GLN A 175 -2.65 -9.06 -10.44
C GLN A 175 -4.15 -9.33 -10.19
N LYS A 176 -4.60 -10.57 -10.37
CA LYS A 176 -5.98 -10.97 -10.05
C LYS A 176 -6.29 -10.84 -8.57
N ARG A 177 -5.30 -11.13 -7.73
CA ARG A 177 -5.44 -11.06 -6.27
C ARG A 177 -5.46 -9.63 -5.73
N PHE A 178 -4.79 -8.68 -6.39
CA PHE A 178 -4.66 -7.30 -5.93
C PHE A 178 -5.72 -6.34 -6.52
N LYS A 179 -6.64 -6.87 -7.32
CA LYS A 179 -7.85 -6.16 -7.77
C LYS A 179 -8.93 -6.20 -6.71
#